data_81439073b1b1b51348fd0b4525f2a548
#
_entry.id   81439073b1b1b51348fd0b4525f2a548
#
_cell.length_a   1.000
_cell.length_b   1.000
_cell.length_c   1.000
_cell.angle_alpha   90.00
_cell.angle_beta   90.00
_cell.angle_gamma   90.00
#
_symmetry.space_group_name_H-M   'P 1'
#
loop_
_entity.id
_entity.type
_entity.pdbx_description
1 polymer ?
#
loop_
_entity_poly.entity_id
_entity_poly.type
_entity_poly.pdbx_seq_one_letter_code
_entity_poly.pdbx_strand_id
1 'polypeptide(L)'
;METINELARETPIIHRTEVLVVGSGPGGLAAAIASARAGAETTLLERYGCFGGNLTQVGVEGFAWYRHDKTVDSEGIGIEFEERAKSMGASNPEPQSNSHAIDGEAFKFVADVLVEEAGITPMLHRTMVATIVENAVIKGVIVESKAGREAILAKRVIDATGDADIAHRAGAIVHKTPVEKMMAVSVMFSMNGVDKTRFIEDVKSDPHTYSDWFGPGWGMKTSGKEDKLFSPYLKKPFEQAIESGLIPKNLTTITGTWGAISEQGDLSYLNIIHL
;
A
#
# COMPACT_ATOMS: atom_id res chain seq x y z
N MET A 1 4.16 27.18 20.54
CA MET A 1 5.18 26.44 19.73
C MET A 1 6.22 27.45 19.31
N GLU A 2 7.49 27.19 19.58
CA GLU A 2 8.59 28.07 19.18
C GLU A 2 8.80 27.94 17.67
N THR A 3 9.10 29.05 16.99
CA THR A 3 9.25 29.09 15.52
C THR A 3 10.52 29.82 15.12
N ILE A 4 11.02 29.51 13.93
CA ILE A 4 12.10 30.22 13.27
C ILE A 4 11.60 30.77 11.92
N ASN A 5 12.21 31.84 11.45
CA ASN A 5 11.94 32.36 10.11
C ASN A 5 12.96 31.79 9.11
N GLU A 6 12.47 31.16 8.05
CA GLU A 6 13.31 30.86 6.89
C GLU A 6 13.53 32.09 6.03
N LEU A 7 14.74 32.23 5.47
CA LEU A 7 15.01 33.30 4.51
C LEU A 7 14.15 33.11 3.25
N ALA A 8 13.63 34.20 2.71
CA ALA A 8 13.00 34.18 1.41
C ALA A 8 13.98 33.65 0.35
N ARG A 9 13.50 32.76 -0.54
CA ARG A 9 14.31 32.16 -1.59
C ARG A 9 13.57 32.09 -2.90
N GLU A 10 14.29 32.15 -4.01
CA GLU A 10 13.78 31.73 -5.31
C GLU A 10 13.95 30.23 -5.46
N THR A 11 12.93 29.56 -5.97
CA THR A 11 12.92 28.10 -6.18
C THR A 11 12.93 27.80 -7.68
N PRO A 12 13.95 27.10 -8.21
CA PRO A 12 14.03 26.82 -9.63
C PRO A 12 12.91 25.90 -10.09
N ILE A 13 12.29 26.21 -11.22
CA ILE A 13 11.32 25.33 -11.89
C ILE A 13 12.11 24.35 -12.75
N ILE A 14 12.10 23.08 -12.39
CA ILE A 14 12.87 22.04 -13.08
C ILE A 14 12.05 21.25 -14.08
N HIS A 15 10.73 21.26 -13.96
CA HIS A 15 9.86 20.47 -14.84
C HIS A 15 8.47 21.09 -14.98
N ARG A 16 7.84 20.80 -16.13
CA ARG A 16 6.45 21.14 -16.44
C ARG A 16 5.79 19.93 -17.09
N THR A 17 4.55 19.64 -16.72
CA THR A 17 3.80 18.50 -17.23
C THR A 17 2.32 18.84 -17.36
N GLU A 18 1.53 18.04 -18.05
CA GLU A 18 0.08 18.20 -18.06
C GLU A 18 -0.55 17.64 -16.79
N VAL A 19 -0.18 16.42 -16.41
CA VAL A 19 -0.66 15.76 -15.20
C VAL A 19 0.52 15.37 -14.31
N LEU A 20 0.51 15.88 -13.09
CA LEU A 20 1.45 15.49 -12.04
C LEU A 20 0.70 14.62 -11.02
N VAL A 21 1.12 13.39 -10.89
CA VAL A 21 0.65 12.48 -9.83
C VAL A 21 1.68 12.48 -8.71
N VAL A 22 1.28 12.76 -7.49
CA VAL A 22 2.15 12.82 -6.32
C VAL A 22 1.84 11.67 -5.37
N GLY A 23 2.82 10.80 -5.20
CA GLY A 23 2.70 9.52 -4.51
C GLY A 23 2.45 8.38 -5.49
N SER A 24 3.22 7.31 -5.37
CA SER A 24 3.18 6.14 -6.25
C SER A 24 2.64 4.89 -5.54
N GLY A 25 1.84 5.06 -4.52
CA GLY A 25 1.06 3.95 -3.97
C GLY A 25 0.13 3.35 -5.03
N PRO A 26 -0.62 2.27 -4.73
CA PRO A 26 -1.48 1.62 -5.73
C PRO A 26 -2.41 2.58 -6.47
N GLY A 27 -3.02 3.53 -5.75
CA GLY A 27 -3.87 4.57 -6.36
C GLY A 27 -3.10 5.53 -7.26
N GLY A 28 -1.88 5.92 -6.86
CA GLY A 28 -1.04 6.83 -7.66
C GLY A 28 -0.49 6.16 -8.92
N LEU A 29 -0.03 4.92 -8.83
CA LEU A 29 0.34 4.12 -10.00
C LEU A 29 -0.82 4.00 -10.99
N ALA A 30 -1.99 3.61 -10.50
CA ALA A 30 -3.18 3.48 -11.35
C ALA A 30 -3.56 4.82 -12.00
N ALA A 31 -3.53 5.92 -11.25
CA ALA A 31 -3.84 7.25 -11.77
C ALA A 31 -2.83 7.71 -12.83
N ALA A 32 -1.54 7.48 -12.61
CA ALA A 32 -0.49 7.85 -13.56
C ALA A 32 -0.60 7.05 -14.86
N ILE A 33 -0.77 5.72 -14.76
CA ILE A 33 -0.95 4.84 -15.92
C ILE A 33 -2.20 5.22 -16.70
N ALA A 34 -3.33 5.45 -16.01
CA ALA A 34 -4.56 5.86 -16.66
C ALA A 34 -4.43 7.21 -17.39
N SER A 35 -3.79 8.19 -16.74
CA SER A 35 -3.55 9.52 -17.35
C SER A 35 -2.69 9.43 -18.61
N ALA A 36 -1.59 8.69 -18.54
CA ALA A 36 -0.68 8.51 -19.67
C ALA A 36 -1.35 7.75 -20.82
N ARG A 37 -2.08 6.68 -20.53
CA ARG A 37 -2.85 5.93 -21.54
C ARG A 37 -3.98 6.74 -22.17
N ALA A 38 -4.49 7.74 -21.46
CA ALA A 38 -5.45 8.71 -22.02
C ALA A 38 -4.78 9.78 -22.90
N GLY A 39 -3.46 9.75 -23.08
CA GLY A 39 -2.68 10.63 -23.94
C GLY A 39 -2.17 11.90 -23.27
N ALA A 40 -2.28 12.03 -21.94
CA ALA A 40 -1.72 13.17 -21.23
C ALA A 40 -0.22 12.98 -20.94
N GLU A 41 0.56 14.05 -21.10
CA GLU A 41 1.95 14.09 -20.61
C GLU A 41 1.92 13.99 -19.09
N THR A 42 2.34 12.83 -18.57
CA THR A 42 2.20 12.47 -17.15
C THR A 42 3.54 12.32 -16.46
N THR A 43 3.67 12.93 -15.29
CA THR A 43 4.81 12.77 -14.38
C THR A 43 4.34 12.12 -13.10
N LEU A 44 5.08 11.11 -12.62
CA LEU A 44 4.86 10.43 -11.35
C LEU A 44 5.97 10.77 -10.36
N LEU A 45 5.60 11.46 -9.29
CA LEU A 45 6.49 11.91 -8.23
C LEU A 45 6.41 10.96 -7.04
N GLU A 46 7.58 10.49 -6.55
CA GLU A 46 7.66 9.61 -5.39
C GLU A 46 8.82 10.00 -4.47
N ARG A 47 8.57 9.98 -3.16
CA ARG A 47 9.59 10.29 -2.14
C ARG A 47 10.60 9.16 -1.94
N TYR A 48 10.21 7.94 -2.19
CA TYR A 48 11.08 6.77 -2.09
C TYR A 48 11.83 6.49 -3.39
N GLY A 49 12.72 5.52 -3.34
CA GLY A 49 13.53 5.06 -4.49
C GLY A 49 12.85 3.97 -5.32
N CYS A 50 11.59 3.68 -5.09
CA CYS A 50 10.80 2.73 -5.89
C CYS A 50 9.32 3.10 -5.83
N PHE A 51 8.56 2.63 -6.81
CA PHE A 51 7.12 2.75 -6.86
C PHE A 51 6.42 1.63 -6.08
N GLY A 52 5.11 1.78 -5.84
CA GLY A 52 4.24 0.77 -5.26
C GLY A 52 3.69 1.10 -3.87
N GLY A 53 4.31 2.02 -3.13
CA GLY A 53 3.84 2.47 -1.82
C GLY A 53 3.58 1.32 -0.86
N ASN A 54 2.34 1.09 -0.46
CA ASN A 54 2.00 0.02 0.48
C ASN A 54 2.38 -1.38 -0.01
N LEU A 55 2.34 -1.65 -1.32
CA LEU A 55 2.73 -2.95 -1.88
C LEU A 55 4.22 -3.24 -1.72
N THR A 56 5.07 -2.22 -1.79
CA THR A 56 6.52 -2.37 -1.86
C THR A 56 7.24 -1.85 -0.62
N GLN A 57 6.87 -0.68 -0.10
CA GLN A 57 7.54 -0.06 1.03
C GLN A 57 7.03 -0.56 2.38
N VAL A 58 5.76 -0.95 2.44
CA VAL A 58 5.11 -1.39 3.68
C VAL A 58 4.96 -2.90 3.75
N GLY A 59 5.00 -3.61 2.60
CA GLY A 59 4.83 -5.06 2.55
C GLY A 59 3.38 -5.52 2.67
N VAL A 60 2.42 -4.68 2.25
CA VAL A 60 1.01 -5.09 2.12
C VAL A 60 0.84 -5.81 0.79
N GLU A 61 1.08 -7.10 0.79
CA GLU A 61 1.20 -7.92 -0.42
C GLU A 61 -0.14 -8.44 -0.95
N GLY A 62 -1.21 -8.28 -0.21
CA GLY A 62 -2.52 -8.80 -0.59
C GLY A 62 -3.41 -7.80 -1.30
N PHE A 63 -4.03 -8.23 -2.39
CA PHE A 63 -5.17 -7.53 -3.00
C PHE A 63 -6.45 -8.04 -2.38
N ALA A 64 -7.03 -7.29 -1.44
CA ALA A 64 -8.28 -7.64 -0.80
C ALA A 64 -9.46 -6.93 -1.47
N TRP A 65 -10.66 -7.52 -1.35
CA TRP A 65 -11.95 -6.88 -1.63
C TRP A 65 -12.27 -6.59 -3.11
N TYR A 66 -11.58 -7.19 -4.05
CA TYR A 66 -11.87 -6.99 -5.48
C TYR A 66 -12.43 -8.24 -6.16
N ARG A 67 -12.54 -9.35 -5.44
CA ARG A 67 -13.17 -10.60 -5.90
C ARG A 67 -14.36 -10.96 -5.00
N HIS A 68 -15.39 -11.47 -5.61
CA HIS A 68 -16.57 -11.98 -4.94
C HIS A 68 -17.00 -13.28 -5.61
N ASP A 69 -17.14 -14.35 -4.86
CA ASP A 69 -17.73 -15.65 -5.24
C ASP A 69 -17.28 -16.24 -6.58
N LYS A 70 -16.33 -16.02 -7.25
CA LYS A 70 -15.87 -16.40 -8.60
C LYS A 70 -15.90 -15.26 -9.62
N THR A 71 -16.31 -14.07 -9.20
CA THR A 71 -16.28 -12.89 -10.04
C THR A 71 -15.13 -12.00 -9.63
N VAL A 72 -14.76 -11.08 -10.51
CA VAL A 72 -13.86 -9.97 -10.21
C VAL A 72 -14.72 -8.71 -10.21
N ASP A 73 -14.96 -8.15 -9.04
CA ASP A 73 -15.87 -7.01 -8.88
C ASP A 73 -15.22 -5.67 -9.21
N SER A 74 -13.90 -5.62 -9.20
CA SER A 74 -13.11 -4.46 -9.62
C SER A 74 -12.23 -4.84 -10.80
N GLU A 75 -12.36 -4.11 -11.88
CA GLU A 75 -11.61 -4.32 -13.12
C GLU A 75 -10.56 -3.21 -13.35
N GLY A 76 -9.88 -3.25 -14.47
CA GLY A 76 -8.95 -2.24 -14.91
C GLY A 76 -7.55 -2.41 -14.33
N ILE A 77 -6.86 -1.29 -14.05
CA ILE A 77 -5.43 -1.28 -13.71
C ILE A 77 -5.13 -2.03 -12.42
N GLY A 78 -6.04 -2.08 -11.46
CA GLY A 78 -5.84 -2.84 -10.23
C GLY A 78 -5.67 -4.34 -10.47
N ILE A 79 -6.47 -4.91 -11.37
CA ILE A 79 -6.34 -6.31 -11.79
C ILE A 79 -5.07 -6.52 -12.61
N GLU A 80 -4.72 -5.55 -13.45
CA GLU A 80 -3.48 -5.60 -14.24
C GLU A 80 -2.25 -5.73 -13.34
N PHE A 81 -2.22 -5.09 -12.18
CA PHE A 81 -1.11 -5.24 -11.24
C PHE A 81 -0.90 -6.70 -10.81
N GLU A 82 -1.97 -7.40 -10.46
CA GLU A 82 -1.88 -8.83 -10.09
C GLU A 82 -1.48 -9.68 -11.29
N GLU A 83 -2.09 -9.49 -12.45
CA GLU A 83 -1.79 -10.27 -13.64
C GLU A 83 -0.35 -10.07 -14.14
N ARG A 84 0.16 -8.83 -14.06
CA ARG A 84 1.57 -8.54 -14.39
C ARG A 84 2.50 -9.16 -13.35
N ALA A 85 2.19 -9.09 -12.08
CA ALA A 85 2.97 -9.75 -11.04
C ALA A 85 3.03 -11.26 -11.27
N LYS A 86 1.90 -11.91 -11.59
CA LYS A 86 1.85 -13.34 -11.94
C LYS A 86 2.72 -13.65 -13.15
N SER A 87 2.56 -12.92 -14.25
CA SER A 87 3.28 -13.15 -15.50
C SER A 87 4.78 -12.95 -15.38
N MET A 88 5.22 -12.11 -14.45
CA MET A 88 6.62 -11.79 -14.20
C MET A 88 7.23 -12.56 -13.01
N GLY A 89 6.48 -13.49 -12.42
CA GLY A 89 6.94 -14.29 -11.27
C GLY A 89 7.08 -13.49 -9.97
N ALA A 90 6.39 -12.36 -9.87
CA ALA A 90 6.40 -11.46 -8.72
C ALA A 90 5.19 -11.68 -7.80
N SER A 91 4.66 -12.89 -7.71
CA SER A 91 3.58 -13.24 -6.82
C SER A 91 3.59 -14.72 -6.46
N ASN A 92 3.05 -15.03 -5.29
CA ASN A 92 2.86 -16.39 -4.81
C ASN A 92 1.38 -16.68 -4.62
N PRO A 93 0.88 -17.87 -5.00
CA PRO A 93 -0.49 -18.25 -4.69
C PRO A 93 -0.70 -18.30 -3.17
N GLU A 94 -1.80 -17.74 -2.72
CA GLU A 94 -2.20 -17.83 -1.31
C GLU A 94 -2.83 -19.20 -1.06
N PRO A 95 -2.29 -20.03 -0.14
CA PRO A 95 -2.82 -21.39 0.09
C PRO A 95 -4.25 -21.40 0.67
N GLN A 96 -4.64 -20.31 1.32
CA GLN A 96 -5.93 -20.16 1.99
C GLN A 96 -7.01 -19.50 1.11
N SER A 97 -6.66 -19.09 -0.10
CA SER A 97 -7.60 -18.40 -0.99
C SER A 97 -7.32 -18.69 -2.46
N ASN A 98 -8.12 -18.10 -3.33
CA ASN A 98 -7.90 -18.12 -4.78
C ASN A 98 -7.13 -16.90 -5.29
N SER A 99 -6.56 -16.12 -4.38
CA SER A 99 -5.78 -14.92 -4.69
C SER A 99 -4.28 -15.20 -4.73
N HIS A 100 -3.52 -14.19 -5.10
CA HIS A 100 -2.08 -14.20 -5.03
C HIS A 100 -1.59 -13.12 -4.07
N ALA A 101 -0.62 -13.47 -3.23
CA ALA A 101 0.19 -12.47 -2.53
C ALA A 101 1.26 -11.96 -3.49
N ILE A 102 1.38 -10.65 -3.57
CA ILE A 102 2.41 -9.99 -4.36
C ILE A 102 3.74 -10.08 -3.60
N ASP A 103 4.80 -10.46 -4.28
CA ASP A 103 6.15 -10.30 -3.76
C ASP A 103 6.51 -8.81 -3.85
N GLY A 104 6.57 -8.12 -2.71
CA GLY A 104 6.79 -6.68 -2.65
C GLY A 104 8.14 -6.25 -3.22
N GLU A 105 9.19 -7.08 -3.10
CA GLU A 105 10.50 -6.78 -3.67
C GLU A 105 10.49 -6.93 -5.19
N ALA A 106 9.94 -8.03 -5.70
CA ALA A 106 9.82 -8.25 -7.13
C ALA A 106 8.84 -7.27 -7.80
N PHE A 107 7.79 -6.83 -7.10
CA PHE A 107 6.82 -5.87 -7.62
C PHE A 107 7.43 -4.48 -7.86
N LYS A 108 8.51 -4.10 -7.21
CA LYS A 108 9.24 -2.87 -7.54
C LYS A 108 9.62 -2.84 -9.02
N PHE A 109 10.15 -3.96 -9.51
CA PHE A 109 10.49 -4.10 -10.94
C PHE A 109 9.25 -4.13 -11.84
N VAL A 110 8.18 -4.79 -11.42
CA VAL A 110 6.91 -4.78 -12.16
C VAL A 110 6.37 -3.35 -12.30
N ALA A 111 6.43 -2.56 -11.22
CA ALA A 111 6.00 -1.17 -11.23
C ALA A 111 6.87 -0.30 -12.15
N ASP A 112 8.19 -0.51 -12.17
CA ASP A 112 9.10 0.19 -13.09
C ASP A 112 8.73 -0.10 -14.55
N VAL A 113 8.48 -1.37 -14.90
CA VAL A 113 8.06 -1.77 -16.25
C VAL A 113 6.72 -1.12 -16.63
N LEU A 114 5.75 -1.11 -15.74
CA LEU A 114 4.44 -0.48 -16.01
C LEU A 114 4.55 1.04 -16.23
N VAL A 115 5.41 1.71 -15.48
CA VAL A 115 5.67 3.15 -15.61
C VAL A 115 6.36 3.45 -16.95
N GLU A 116 7.37 2.63 -17.31
CA GLU A 116 8.08 2.77 -18.59
C GLU A 116 7.17 2.51 -19.79
N GLU A 117 6.43 1.41 -19.79
CA GLU A 117 5.50 1.05 -20.88
C GLU A 117 4.40 2.11 -21.10
N ALA A 118 3.96 2.76 -20.04
CA ALA A 118 2.98 3.84 -20.12
C ALA A 118 3.58 5.19 -20.59
N GLY A 119 4.90 5.28 -20.71
CA GLY A 119 5.58 6.53 -21.11
C GLY A 119 5.52 7.63 -20.06
N ILE A 120 5.43 7.27 -18.79
CA ILE A 120 5.37 8.21 -17.67
C ILE A 120 6.79 8.72 -17.34
N THR A 121 6.92 10.01 -17.07
CA THR A 121 8.17 10.58 -16.56
C THR A 121 8.31 10.29 -15.07
N PRO A 122 9.27 9.44 -14.63
CA PRO A 122 9.46 9.11 -13.24
C PRO A 122 10.29 10.17 -12.49
N MET A 123 9.89 10.51 -11.27
CA MET A 123 10.66 11.38 -10.38
C MET A 123 10.73 10.78 -8.97
N LEU A 124 11.75 9.94 -8.73
CA LEU A 124 12.00 9.29 -7.44
C LEU A 124 12.87 10.18 -6.51
N HIS A 125 12.89 9.84 -5.23
CA HIS A 125 13.65 10.55 -4.19
C HIS A 125 13.36 12.04 -4.10
N ARG A 126 12.10 12.44 -4.32
CA ARG A 126 11.65 13.81 -4.20
C ARG A 126 10.44 13.89 -3.28
N THR A 127 10.64 14.50 -2.13
CA THR A 127 9.57 14.70 -1.14
C THR A 127 8.83 15.99 -1.45
N MET A 128 7.53 15.91 -1.67
CA MET A 128 6.66 17.08 -1.77
C MET A 128 6.59 17.78 -0.41
N VAL A 129 6.93 19.08 -0.39
CA VAL A 129 7.00 19.89 0.84
C VAL A 129 6.05 21.08 0.85
N ALA A 130 5.60 21.55 -0.31
CA ALA A 130 4.61 22.62 -0.42
C ALA A 130 3.82 22.50 -1.71
N THR A 131 2.64 23.11 -1.72
CA THR A 131 1.76 23.22 -2.88
C THR A 131 1.81 24.65 -3.42
N ILE A 132 1.96 24.80 -4.73
CA ILE A 132 1.92 26.10 -5.42
C ILE A 132 0.47 26.38 -5.78
N VAL A 133 -0.12 27.40 -5.18
CA VAL A 133 -1.52 27.78 -5.39
C VAL A 133 -1.59 29.23 -5.88
N GLU A 134 -2.30 29.45 -6.97
CA GLU A 134 -2.58 30.78 -7.52
C GLU A 134 -4.07 30.89 -7.83
N ASN A 135 -4.72 31.92 -7.29
CA ASN A 135 -6.16 32.15 -7.48
C ASN A 135 -7.02 30.91 -7.19
N ALA A 136 -6.76 30.23 -6.06
CA ALA A 136 -7.40 28.99 -5.64
C ALA A 136 -7.23 27.81 -6.61
N VAL A 137 -6.25 27.86 -7.50
CA VAL A 137 -5.90 26.78 -8.44
C VAL A 137 -4.51 26.25 -8.10
N ILE A 138 -4.40 24.95 -7.92
CA ILE A 138 -3.10 24.28 -7.75
C ILE A 138 -2.36 24.33 -9.10
N LYS A 139 -1.17 24.93 -9.10
CA LYS A 139 -0.29 25.09 -10.28
C LYS A 139 0.88 24.10 -10.28
N GLY A 140 1.11 23.42 -9.18
CA GLY A 140 2.21 22.48 -9.03
C GLY A 140 2.59 22.27 -7.59
N VAL A 141 3.79 21.75 -7.39
CA VAL A 141 4.33 21.46 -6.07
C VAL A 141 5.79 21.92 -5.95
N ILE A 142 6.20 22.15 -4.72
CA ILE A 142 7.61 22.27 -4.36
C ILE A 142 8.06 20.95 -3.75
N VAL A 143 9.23 20.48 -4.18
CA VAL A 143 9.85 19.26 -3.71
C VAL A 143 11.21 19.55 -3.08
N GLU A 144 11.62 18.67 -2.19
CA GLU A 144 12.96 18.64 -1.61
C GLU A 144 13.64 17.32 -1.99
N SER A 145 14.88 17.40 -2.42
CA SER A 145 15.70 16.26 -2.78
C SER A 145 17.16 16.50 -2.43
N LYS A 146 18.05 15.57 -2.76
CA LYS A 146 19.49 15.77 -2.62
C LYS A 146 20.01 16.96 -3.45
N ALA A 147 19.31 17.32 -4.54
CA ALA A 147 19.63 18.48 -5.36
C ALA A 147 19.17 19.81 -4.73
N GLY A 148 18.41 19.74 -3.64
CA GLY A 148 17.83 20.87 -2.95
C GLY A 148 16.34 21.06 -3.25
N ARG A 149 15.89 22.31 -3.13
CA ARG A 149 14.47 22.69 -3.27
C ARG A 149 14.18 23.08 -4.71
N GLU A 150 13.19 22.43 -5.30
CA GLU A 150 12.85 22.51 -6.71
C GLU A 150 11.32 22.63 -6.86
N ALA A 151 10.85 23.24 -7.96
CA ALA A 151 9.44 23.36 -8.28
C ALA A 151 9.08 22.56 -9.54
N ILE A 152 7.94 21.89 -9.51
CA ILE A 152 7.34 21.17 -10.63
C ILE A 152 5.97 21.81 -10.88
N LEU A 153 5.75 22.30 -12.09
CA LEU A 153 4.47 22.90 -12.49
C LEU A 153 3.64 21.92 -13.31
N ALA A 154 2.32 21.95 -13.12
CA ALA A 154 1.40 21.08 -13.83
C ALA A 154 0.06 21.77 -14.14
N LYS A 155 -0.60 21.34 -15.23
CA LYS A 155 -1.97 21.77 -15.55
C LYS A 155 -2.99 21.15 -14.59
N ARG A 156 -2.73 19.91 -14.15
CA ARG A 156 -3.53 19.16 -13.18
C ARG A 156 -2.60 18.43 -12.19
N VAL A 157 -3.00 18.37 -10.95
CA VAL A 157 -2.28 17.65 -9.90
C VAL A 157 -3.23 16.63 -9.28
N ILE A 158 -2.78 15.39 -9.20
CA ILE A 158 -3.50 14.30 -8.53
C ILE A 158 -2.79 14.04 -7.21
N ASP A 159 -3.54 14.21 -6.11
CA ASP A 159 -3.07 13.88 -4.77
C ASP A 159 -3.24 12.40 -4.50
N ALA A 160 -2.16 11.66 -4.53
CA ALA A 160 -2.07 10.24 -4.21
C ALA A 160 -1.09 9.99 -3.05
N THR A 161 -0.90 10.98 -2.18
CA THR A 161 0.05 10.94 -1.07
C THR A 161 -0.35 9.97 0.05
N GLY A 162 -1.60 9.52 0.07
CA GLY A 162 -2.16 8.65 1.09
C GLY A 162 -2.85 9.41 2.23
N ASP A 163 -2.36 10.61 2.55
CA ASP A 163 -2.85 11.43 3.68
C ASP A 163 -3.42 12.79 3.24
N ALA A 164 -3.70 12.98 1.95
CA ALA A 164 -4.19 14.24 1.38
C ALA A 164 -3.25 15.44 1.62
N ASP A 165 -1.95 15.21 1.53
CA ASP A 165 -0.93 16.21 1.84
C ASP A 165 -1.02 17.45 0.93
N ILE A 166 -1.32 17.26 -0.36
CA ILE A 166 -1.46 18.35 -1.31
C ILE A 166 -2.73 19.14 -1.02
N ALA A 167 -3.85 18.45 -0.82
CA ALA A 167 -5.13 19.08 -0.51
C ALA A 167 -5.03 19.92 0.76
N HIS A 168 -4.45 19.36 1.81
CA HIS A 168 -4.22 20.06 3.08
C HIS A 168 -3.35 21.31 2.90
N ARG A 169 -2.20 21.17 2.23
CA ARG A 169 -1.27 22.29 1.99
C ARG A 169 -1.80 23.35 1.01
N ALA A 170 -2.78 22.96 0.18
CA ALA A 170 -3.48 23.89 -0.69
C ALA A 170 -4.61 24.67 0.03
N GLY A 171 -4.88 24.38 1.30
CA GLY A 171 -5.93 25.02 2.08
C GLY A 171 -7.31 24.41 1.89
N ALA A 172 -7.42 23.22 1.29
CA ALA A 172 -8.68 22.50 1.20
C ALA A 172 -9.14 21.99 2.57
N ILE A 173 -10.44 21.88 2.76
CA ILE A 173 -11.02 21.30 3.97
C ILE A 173 -10.71 19.80 3.97
N VAL A 174 -10.00 19.35 4.98
CA VAL A 174 -9.69 17.93 5.20
C VAL A 174 -10.26 17.48 6.54
N HIS A 175 -10.69 16.23 6.60
CA HIS A 175 -11.19 15.61 7.83
C HIS A 175 -10.12 14.66 8.37
N LYS A 176 -9.71 14.87 9.62
CA LYS A 176 -8.85 13.95 10.34
C LYS A 176 -9.68 13.12 11.31
N THR A 177 -9.59 11.81 11.17
CA THR A 177 -10.23 10.88 12.10
C THR A 177 -9.69 11.12 13.51
N PRO A 178 -10.54 11.28 14.54
CA PRO A 178 -10.11 11.36 15.93
C PRO A 178 -9.29 10.13 16.32
N VAL A 179 -8.28 10.31 17.17
CA VAL A 179 -7.32 9.24 17.53
C VAL A 179 -8.04 7.99 18.07
N GLU A 180 -9.09 8.19 18.88
CA GLU A 180 -9.89 7.11 19.46
C GLU A 180 -10.77 6.35 18.45
N LYS A 181 -10.84 6.84 17.22
CA LYS A 181 -11.56 6.20 16.09
C LYS A 181 -10.64 5.78 14.95
N MET A 182 -9.34 5.99 15.11
CA MET A 182 -8.37 5.53 14.11
C MET A 182 -8.30 4.01 14.09
N MET A 183 -7.98 3.47 12.93
CA MET A 183 -7.66 2.05 12.81
C MET A 183 -6.40 1.72 13.62
N ALA A 184 -6.33 0.48 14.05
CA ALA A 184 -5.14 -0.06 14.71
C ALA A 184 -3.89 0.05 13.83
N VAL A 185 -2.75 0.18 14.47
CA VAL A 185 -1.44 0.15 13.80
C VAL A 185 -1.03 -1.29 13.54
N SER A 186 -0.45 -1.55 12.38
CA SER A 186 0.07 -2.86 12.00
C SER A 186 1.58 -2.81 11.82
N VAL A 187 2.23 -3.92 12.16
CA VAL A 187 3.63 -4.19 11.79
C VAL A 187 3.63 -5.29 10.75
N MET A 188 4.26 -5.02 9.62
CA MET A 188 4.37 -5.94 8.49
C MET A 188 5.80 -6.47 8.42
N PHE A 189 5.96 -7.78 8.24
CA PHE A 189 7.27 -8.41 8.05
C PHE A 189 7.14 -9.76 7.33
N SER A 190 8.27 -10.30 6.92
CA SER A 190 8.40 -11.64 6.33
C SER A 190 9.37 -12.47 7.14
N MET A 191 9.23 -13.78 7.07
CA MET A 191 10.13 -14.76 7.71
C MET A 191 10.63 -15.74 6.65
N ASN A 192 11.84 -16.26 6.82
CA ASN A 192 12.38 -17.31 6.00
C ASN A 192 12.70 -18.57 6.83
N GLY A 193 12.97 -19.68 6.13
CA GLY A 193 13.33 -20.96 6.78
C GLY A 193 12.15 -21.64 7.47
N VAL A 194 10.92 -21.31 7.10
CA VAL A 194 9.70 -21.94 7.61
C VAL A 194 9.48 -23.25 6.87
N ASP A 195 9.28 -24.36 7.61
CA ASP A 195 8.84 -25.63 7.02
C ASP A 195 7.40 -25.48 6.53
N LYS A 196 7.23 -25.33 5.22
CA LYS A 196 5.94 -25.11 4.59
C LYS A 196 4.92 -26.19 4.93
N THR A 197 5.32 -27.46 4.82
CA THR A 197 4.41 -28.60 5.06
C THR A 197 3.90 -28.58 6.48
N ARG A 198 4.82 -28.49 7.43
CA ARG A 198 4.49 -28.44 8.86
C ARG A 198 3.66 -27.22 9.23
N PHE A 199 4.00 -26.05 8.68
CA PHE A 199 3.24 -24.82 8.93
C PHE A 199 1.80 -24.94 8.44
N ILE A 200 1.60 -25.42 7.21
CA ILE A 200 0.25 -25.60 6.62
C ILE A 200 -0.55 -26.67 7.36
N GLU A 201 0.08 -27.76 7.78
CA GLU A 201 -0.56 -28.81 8.59
C GLU A 201 -1.00 -28.26 9.95
N ASP A 202 -0.15 -27.49 10.61
CA ASP A 202 -0.46 -26.86 11.91
C ASP A 202 -1.64 -25.89 11.81
N VAL A 203 -1.62 -25.00 10.82
CA VAL A 203 -2.71 -24.05 10.58
C VAL A 203 -4.03 -24.76 10.24
N LYS A 204 -3.99 -25.87 9.47
CA LYS A 204 -5.17 -26.65 9.14
C LYS A 204 -5.72 -27.48 10.31
N SER A 205 -4.84 -27.95 11.19
CA SER A 205 -5.23 -28.78 12.33
C SER A 205 -5.99 -27.99 13.41
N ASP A 206 -5.83 -26.69 13.44
CA ASP A 206 -6.49 -25.79 14.38
C ASP A 206 -7.08 -24.59 13.62
N PRO A 207 -8.11 -24.81 12.78
CA PRO A 207 -8.74 -23.75 12.03
C PRO A 207 -9.37 -22.77 13.02
N HIS A 208 -8.65 -21.69 13.31
CA HIS A 208 -9.23 -20.60 14.07
C HIS A 208 -10.45 -20.10 13.32
N THR A 209 -11.53 -20.07 14.01
CA THR A 209 -12.73 -19.41 13.53
C THR A 209 -12.35 -17.99 13.15
N TYR A 210 -12.45 -17.71 11.89
CA TYR A 210 -12.43 -16.37 11.37
C TYR A 210 -13.35 -15.50 12.23
N SER A 211 -12.75 -14.63 13.01
CA SER A 211 -13.53 -13.59 13.66
C SER A 211 -13.45 -12.38 12.74
N ASP A 212 -14.52 -12.21 12.03
CA ASP A 212 -14.83 -11.09 11.19
C ASP A 212 -14.34 -9.76 11.78
N TRP A 213 -13.74 -8.92 10.97
CA TRP A 213 -13.30 -7.57 11.32
C TRP A 213 -14.40 -6.72 11.94
N PHE A 214 -15.65 -7.05 11.69
CA PHE A 214 -16.82 -6.30 12.10
C PHE A 214 -17.71 -7.03 13.12
N GLY A 215 -17.32 -8.21 13.57
CA GLY A 215 -18.06 -8.99 14.56
C GLY A 215 -19.12 -9.93 13.97
N PRO A 216 -19.82 -10.69 14.81
CA PRO A 216 -20.76 -11.70 14.38
C PRO A 216 -21.92 -11.09 13.60
N GLY A 217 -22.18 -11.60 12.40
CA GLY A 217 -23.29 -11.20 11.55
C GLY A 217 -22.93 -10.34 10.33
N TRP A 218 -21.68 -10.04 10.11
CA TRP A 218 -21.25 -9.41 8.89
C TRP A 218 -21.19 -10.42 7.75
N GLY A 219 -22.16 -10.38 6.88
CA GLY A 219 -22.37 -11.38 5.84
C GLY A 219 -21.76 -11.03 4.48
N MET A 220 -20.75 -10.16 4.42
CA MET A 220 -20.11 -9.86 3.15
C MET A 220 -19.14 -10.98 2.78
N LYS A 221 -19.49 -11.74 1.76
CA LYS A 221 -18.59 -12.70 1.13
C LYS A 221 -17.58 -11.92 0.33
N THR A 222 -16.34 -11.95 0.76
CA THR A 222 -15.26 -11.27 0.11
C THR A 222 -14.41 -12.21 -0.73
N SER A 223 -13.37 -11.73 -1.27
CA SER A 223 -12.40 -12.22 -2.24
C SER A 223 -12.00 -13.69 -2.19
N GLY A 224 -12.63 -14.52 -1.43
CA GLY A 224 -12.23 -15.92 -1.27
C GLY A 224 -11.02 -16.13 -0.37
N LYS A 225 -10.50 -15.11 0.25
CA LYS A 225 -9.48 -15.24 1.31
C LYS A 225 -10.03 -15.94 2.53
N GLU A 226 -11.31 -15.73 2.75
CA GLU A 226 -11.99 -16.10 3.98
C GLU A 226 -12.71 -17.44 3.91
N ASP A 227 -13.04 -17.94 2.71
CA ASP A 227 -14.22 -18.79 2.63
C ASP A 227 -14.00 -20.28 2.50
N LYS A 228 -12.86 -20.76 2.04
CA LYS A 228 -12.89 -22.14 1.54
C LYS A 228 -11.77 -23.05 1.98
N LEU A 229 -10.62 -22.51 2.31
CA LEU A 229 -9.48 -23.36 2.63
C LEU A 229 -9.24 -23.37 4.15
N PHE A 230 -8.91 -22.28 4.73
CA PHE A 230 -8.72 -22.07 6.17
C PHE A 230 -8.42 -20.61 6.48
N SER A 231 -8.63 -20.22 7.73
CA SER A 231 -8.41 -18.83 8.15
C SER A 231 -6.94 -18.42 8.02
N PRO A 232 -6.66 -17.21 7.50
CA PRO A 232 -5.32 -16.63 7.51
C PRO A 232 -4.88 -16.11 8.89
N TYR A 233 -5.73 -16.19 9.90
CA TYR A 233 -5.44 -15.67 11.23
C TYR A 233 -4.68 -16.65 12.09
N LEU A 234 -3.65 -16.15 12.77
CA LEU A 234 -2.83 -16.84 13.74
C LEU A 234 -3.23 -16.37 15.14
N LYS A 235 -4.29 -16.93 15.73
CA LYS A 235 -4.80 -16.48 17.02
C LYS A 235 -4.16 -17.21 18.20
N LYS A 236 -4.14 -18.53 18.17
CA LYS A 236 -3.69 -19.37 19.25
C LYS A 236 -2.25 -19.10 19.73
N PRO A 237 -1.24 -18.91 18.86
CA PRO A 237 0.10 -18.55 19.32
C PRO A 237 0.13 -17.26 20.15
N PHE A 238 -0.70 -16.30 19.79
CA PHE A 238 -0.79 -15.03 20.53
C PHE A 238 -1.52 -15.20 21.86
N GLU A 239 -2.60 -15.98 21.91
CA GLU A 239 -3.28 -16.32 23.17
C GLU A 239 -2.34 -17.01 24.14
N GLN A 240 -1.59 -18.01 23.68
CA GLN A 240 -0.59 -18.71 24.49
C GLN A 240 0.53 -17.78 24.98
N ALA A 241 0.98 -16.85 24.15
CA ALA A 241 1.99 -15.86 24.52
C ALA A 241 1.47 -14.87 25.59
N ILE A 242 0.19 -14.49 25.51
CA ILE A 242 -0.48 -13.67 26.55
C ILE A 242 -0.64 -14.45 27.84
N GLU A 243 -1.10 -15.70 27.78
CA GLU A 243 -1.27 -16.57 28.95
C GLU A 243 0.06 -16.84 29.67
N SER A 244 1.13 -17.07 28.92
CA SER A 244 2.48 -17.29 29.47
C SER A 244 3.18 -16.01 29.93
N GLY A 245 2.59 -14.84 29.68
CA GLY A 245 3.16 -13.54 30.05
C GLY A 245 4.27 -13.02 29.14
N LEU A 246 4.50 -13.65 27.98
CA LEU A 246 5.41 -13.15 26.96
C LEU A 246 4.86 -11.87 26.30
N ILE A 247 3.55 -11.78 26.18
CA ILE A 247 2.84 -10.58 25.73
C ILE A 247 2.06 -10.01 26.92
N PRO A 248 2.13 -8.70 27.16
CA PRO A 248 1.37 -8.06 28.24
C PRO A 248 -0.14 -8.30 28.12
N LYS A 249 -0.80 -8.60 29.23
CA LYS A 249 -2.24 -8.94 29.25
C LYS A 249 -3.17 -7.83 28.79
N ASN A 250 -2.71 -6.59 28.78
CA ASN A 250 -3.48 -5.46 28.24
C ASN A 250 -3.45 -5.37 26.70
N LEU A 251 -2.65 -6.21 26.04
CA LEU A 251 -2.59 -6.29 24.58
C LEU A 251 -3.41 -7.50 24.07
N THR A 252 -4.62 -7.63 24.54
CA THR A 252 -5.51 -8.79 24.27
C THR A 252 -6.04 -8.83 22.83
N THR A 253 -5.83 -7.78 22.07
CA THR A 253 -6.31 -7.66 20.67
C THR A 253 -5.21 -7.91 19.65
N ILE A 254 -4.02 -8.34 20.09
CA ILE A 254 -2.97 -8.74 19.15
C ILE A 254 -3.39 -10.02 18.44
N THR A 255 -3.42 -9.97 17.13
CA THR A 255 -3.57 -11.13 16.25
C THR A 255 -2.58 -11.02 15.10
N GLY A 256 -2.27 -12.16 14.47
CA GLY A 256 -1.46 -12.19 13.27
C GLY A 256 -2.24 -12.71 12.08
N THR A 257 -1.94 -12.18 10.91
CA THR A 257 -2.35 -12.77 9.63
C THR A 257 -1.11 -13.09 8.81
N TRP A 258 -1.26 -13.93 7.81
CA TRP A 258 -0.22 -14.25 6.85
C TRP A 258 -0.81 -14.31 5.43
N GLY A 259 0.02 -14.08 4.43
CA GLY A 259 -0.40 -14.04 3.03
C GLY A 259 -0.07 -15.32 2.29
N ALA A 260 1.19 -15.59 2.09
CA ALA A 260 1.67 -16.74 1.32
C ALA A 260 2.91 -17.37 1.94
N ILE A 261 3.18 -18.61 1.54
CA ILE A 261 4.43 -19.30 1.87
C ILE A 261 4.99 -19.93 0.60
N SER A 262 6.24 -19.59 0.26
CA SER A 262 6.94 -20.12 -0.90
C SER A 262 7.37 -21.58 -0.68
N GLU A 263 7.79 -22.26 -1.76
CA GLU A 263 8.38 -23.60 -1.67
C GLU A 263 9.73 -23.61 -0.91
N GLN A 264 10.39 -22.46 -0.86
CA GLN A 264 11.65 -22.27 -0.13
C GLN A 264 11.44 -21.96 1.36
N GLY A 265 10.19 -21.80 1.79
CA GLY A 265 9.84 -21.51 3.18
C GLY A 265 9.88 -20.01 3.51
N ASP A 266 9.71 -19.14 2.53
CA ASP A 266 9.54 -17.72 2.76
C ASP A 266 8.07 -17.44 3.07
N LEU A 267 7.78 -17.12 4.31
CA LEU A 267 6.45 -16.75 4.80
C LEU A 267 6.31 -15.24 4.75
N SER A 268 5.44 -14.76 3.90
CA SER A 268 5.27 -13.35 3.63
C SER A 268 3.97 -12.78 4.21
N TYR A 269 3.90 -11.46 4.21
CA TYR A 269 2.72 -10.72 4.66
C TYR A 269 2.30 -11.09 6.08
N LEU A 270 3.27 -11.26 6.96
CA LEU A 270 2.96 -11.33 8.38
C LEU A 270 2.52 -9.96 8.86
N ASN A 271 1.25 -9.83 9.17
CA ASN A 271 0.63 -8.61 9.63
C ASN A 271 0.21 -8.78 11.09
N ILE A 272 0.98 -8.19 11.98
CA ILE A 272 0.65 -8.14 13.41
C ILE A 272 -0.15 -6.87 13.66
N ILE A 273 -1.44 -7.04 13.90
CA ILE A 273 -2.35 -5.95 14.21
C ILE A 273 -2.21 -5.61 15.68
N HIS A 274 -1.92 -4.35 15.94
CA HIS A 274 -1.77 -3.80 17.27
C HIS A 274 -2.69 -2.59 17.46
N LEU A 275 -3.31 -2.51 18.61
CA LEU A 275 -4.17 -1.39 19.03
C LEU A 275 -3.41 -0.32 19.76
#